data_f1fd5a72f3404108add19f90af1f6418
#
_entry.id   f1fd5a72f3404108add19f90af1f6418
#
_cell.length_a   1.000
_cell.length_b   1.000
_cell.length_c   1.000
_cell.angle_alpha   90.00
_cell.angle_beta   90.00
_cell.angle_gamma   90.00
#
_symmetry.space_group_name_H-M   'P 1'
#
loop_
_entity.id
_entity.type
_entity.pdbx_description
1 polymer ?
#
loop_
_entity_poly.entity_id
_entity_poly.type
_entity_poly.pdbx_seq_one_letter_code
_entity_poly.pdbx_strand_id
1 'polypeptide(L)'
;TDTLTEAKPIDNDADAELENILSQQKASIRVIGSGGGGNNTINRITEVGIVGAETIAINTDAQDLLYTQSDKKILIGKEVTRGLGAGSNPSLGEEAARESEHEIKKAIQGADMVFVTCGLGGGTGTGSVPIIAEIAKKLGCLTVGIVTLPFAMEGQRRYENAILGLEKLEASVDTLIVIPNDKLLELASDLP
;
A
#
# COMPACT_ATOMS: atom_id res chain seq x y z
N THR A 1 -12.06 11.77 62.51
CA THR A 1 -12.88 12.60 61.61
C THR A 1 -12.27 12.49 60.23
N ASP A 2 -12.69 11.46 59.51
CA ASP A 2 -12.26 11.19 58.14
C ASP A 2 -13.05 12.08 57.20
N THR A 3 -12.37 13.02 56.57
CA THR A 3 -12.89 13.73 55.42
C THR A 3 -12.65 12.89 54.18
N LEU A 4 -13.65 12.09 53.80
CA LEU A 4 -13.74 11.48 52.50
C LEU A 4 -13.81 12.61 51.44
N THR A 5 -12.75 12.75 50.68
CA THR A 5 -12.72 13.62 49.49
C THR A 5 -13.69 13.00 48.46
N GLU A 6 -14.85 13.61 48.34
CA GLU A 6 -15.79 13.26 47.24
C GLU A 6 -15.08 13.45 45.88
N ALA A 7 -14.97 12.35 45.15
CA ALA A 7 -14.49 12.38 43.77
C ALA A 7 -15.47 13.25 42.95
N LYS A 8 -14.95 14.27 42.28
CA LYS A 8 -15.72 15.06 41.33
C LYS A 8 -16.36 14.13 40.29
N PRO A 9 -17.64 14.34 39.93
CA PRO A 9 -18.25 13.59 38.84
C PRO A 9 -17.44 13.80 37.57
N ILE A 10 -17.15 12.70 36.89
CA ILE A 10 -16.50 12.68 35.59
C ILE A 10 -17.49 13.36 34.63
N ASP A 11 -17.05 14.42 33.96
CA ASP A 11 -17.87 15.17 32.99
C ASP A 11 -17.92 14.36 31.69
N ASN A 12 -18.85 13.43 31.62
CA ASN A 12 -19.07 12.56 30.46
C ASN A 12 -19.43 13.33 29.18
N ASP A 13 -20.01 14.52 29.32
CA ASP A 13 -20.40 15.34 28.16
C ASP A 13 -19.17 15.99 27.50
N ALA A 14 -18.21 16.48 28.31
CA ALA A 14 -16.95 17.02 27.78
C ALA A 14 -16.09 15.95 27.11
N ASP A 15 -16.02 14.75 27.69
CA ASP A 15 -15.29 13.62 27.11
C ASP A 15 -15.94 13.17 25.80
N ALA A 16 -17.27 13.11 25.71
CA ALA A 16 -18.00 12.78 24.49
C ALA A 16 -17.80 13.86 23.39
N GLU A 17 -17.74 15.14 23.76
CA GLU A 17 -17.44 16.23 22.82
C GLU A 17 -16.00 16.14 22.30
N LEU A 18 -15.03 15.85 23.18
CA LEU A 18 -13.62 15.66 22.81
C LEU A 18 -13.45 14.43 21.90
N GLU A 19 -14.10 13.31 22.21
CA GLU A 19 -14.09 12.12 21.36
C GLU A 19 -14.68 12.41 19.98
N ASN A 20 -15.75 13.18 19.91
CA ASN A 20 -16.36 13.56 18.64
C ASN A 20 -15.42 14.46 17.81
N ILE A 21 -14.78 15.44 18.43
CA ILE A 21 -13.79 16.30 17.78
C ILE A 21 -12.59 15.47 17.29
N LEU A 22 -12.07 14.59 18.12
CA LEU A 22 -10.96 13.69 17.76
C LEU A 22 -11.32 12.74 16.62
N SER A 23 -12.55 12.23 16.61
CA SER A 23 -13.03 11.36 15.54
C SER A 23 -13.15 12.08 14.18
N GLN A 24 -13.51 13.37 14.20
CA GLN A 24 -13.57 14.21 13.01
C GLN A 24 -12.20 14.64 12.49
N GLN A 25 -11.17 14.62 13.35
CA GLN A 25 -9.79 14.96 12.99
C GLN A 25 -8.93 13.76 12.61
N LYS A 26 -9.45 12.53 12.68
CA LYS A 26 -8.71 11.34 12.25
C LYS A 26 -8.40 11.41 10.75
N ALA A 27 -7.10 11.38 10.42
CA ALA A 27 -6.65 11.26 9.05
C ALA A 27 -7.16 9.96 8.44
N SER A 28 -7.71 10.03 7.23
CA SER A 28 -8.13 8.87 6.46
C SER A 28 -6.92 8.31 5.71
N ILE A 29 -6.47 7.12 6.08
CA ILE A 29 -5.27 6.48 5.55
C ILE A 29 -5.66 5.26 4.72
N ARG A 30 -5.05 5.12 3.53
CA ARG A 30 -5.11 3.93 2.70
C ARG A 30 -3.73 3.31 2.58
N VAL A 31 -3.66 1.99 2.73
CA VAL A 31 -2.45 1.20 2.47
C VAL A 31 -2.73 0.30 1.28
N ILE A 32 -2.05 0.55 0.17
CA ILE A 32 -2.27 -0.12 -1.10
C ILE A 32 -1.06 -0.99 -1.43
N GLY A 33 -1.29 -2.30 -1.55
CA GLY A 33 -0.28 -3.24 -2.02
C GLY A 33 -0.62 -3.72 -3.43
N SER A 34 0.31 -3.61 -4.36
CA SER A 34 0.13 -4.04 -5.75
C SER A 34 1.09 -5.14 -6.18
N GLY A 35 0.55 -6.10 -6.94
CA GLY A 35 1.24 -7.29 -7.37
C GLY A 35 1.51 -8.28 -6.23
N GLY A 36 2.11 -9.43 -6.50
CA GLY A 36 2.32 -10.48 -5.51
C GLY A 36 3.09 -10.01 -4.27
N GLY A 37 4.18 -9.27 -4.44
CA GLY A 37 4.95 -8.72 -3.32
C GLY A 37 4.16 -7.72 -2.48
N GLY A 38 3.41 -6.82 -3.11
CA GLY A 38 2.54 -5.88 -2.43
C GLY A 38 1.39 -6.58 -1.69
N ASN A 39 0.78 -7.58 -2.33
CA ASN A 39 -0.30 -8.36 -1.72
C ASN A 39 0.18 -9.17 -0.51
N ASN A 40 1.39 -9.72 -0.55
CA ASN A 40 2.01 -10.38 0.61
C ASN A 40 2.23 -9.40 1.76
N THR A 41 2.63 -8.18 1.47
CA THR A 41 2.76 -7.12 2.50
C THR A 41 1.39 -6.80 3.13
N ILE A 42 0.34 -6.69 2.32
CA ILE A 42 -1.03 -6.47 2.82
C ILE A 42 -1.50 -7.62 3.70
N ASN A 43 -1.26 -8.88 3.31
CA ASN A 43 -1.58 -10.04 4.14
C ASN A 43 -0.94 -9.93 5.53
N ARG A 44 0.36 -9.61 5.59
CA ARG A 44 1.08 -9.47 6.86
C ARG A 44 0.54 -8.33 7.71
N ILE A 45 0.24 -7.18 7.11
CA ILE A 45 -0.36 -6.04 7.82
C ILE A 45 -1.73 -6.43 8.40
N THR A 46 -2.52 -7.18 7.65
CA THR A 46 -3.83 -7.64 8.09
C THR A 46 -3.72 -8.68 9.22
N GLU A 47 -2.78 -9.61 9.14
CA GLU A 47 -2.51 -10.60 10.19
C GLU A 47 -2.07 -9.96 11.52
N VAL A 48 -1.20 -8.98 11.47
CA VAL A 48 -0.74 -8.23 12.66
C VAL A 48 -1.86 -7.35 13.22
N GLY A 49 -2.74 -6.90 12.37
CA GLY A 49 -3.79 -5.94 12.65
C GLY A 49 -3.28 -4.50 12.56
N ILE A 50 -4.00 -3.68 11.82
CA ILE A 50 -3.73 -2.25 11.68
C ILE A 50 -4.99 -1.49 12.07
N VAL A 51 -4.82 -0.43 12.88
CA VAL A 51 -5.91 0.44 13.32
C VAL A 51 -5.78 1.79 12.65
N GLY A 52 -6.90 2.32 12.12
CA GLY A 52 -6.95 3.66 11.54
C GLY A 52 -6.51 3.73 10.07
N ALA A 53 -6.31 2.60 9.41
CA ALA A 53 -6.02 2.54 7.97
C ALA A 53 -6.86 1.44 7.29
N GLU A 54 -7.26 1.69 6.05
CA GLU A 54 -7.92 0.72 5.20
C GLU A 54 -6.91 0.08 4.26
N THR A 55 -6.90 -1.24 4.18
CA THR A 55 -6.02 -1.99 3.30
C THR A 55 -6.67 -2.28 1.95
N ILE A 56 -5.91 -2.08 0.87
CA ILE A 56 -6.37 -2.33 -0.50
C ILE A 56 -5.34 -3.20 -1.21
N ALA A 57 -5.77 -4.37 -1.67
CA ALA A 57 -4.94 -5.23 -2.51
C ALA A 57 -5.29 -5.01 -3.98
N ILE A 58 -4.28 -4.79 -4.81
CA ILE A 58 -4.41 -4.60 -6.25
C ILE A 58 -3.55 -5.64 -6.96
N ASN A 59 -4.11 -6.31 -7.95
CA ASN A 59 -3.36 -7.27 -8.75
C ASN A 59 -3.99 -7.44 -10.15
N THR A 60 -3.19 -7.94 -11.09
CA THR A 60 -3.62 -8.43 -12.41
C THR A 60 -3.87 -9.93 -12.40
N ASP A 61 -3.44 -10.64 -11.36
CA ASP A 61 -3.65 -12.07 -11.15
C ASP A 61 -4.86 -12.28 -10.23
N ALA A 62 -5.92 -12.85 -10.82
CA ALA A 62 -7.18 -13.06 -10.11
C ALA A 62 -7.07 -14.12 -9.00
N GLN A 63 -6.25 -15.15 -9.21
CA GLN A 63 -6.05 -16.22 -8.25
C GLN A 63 -5.30 -15.73 -7.02
N ASP A 64 -4.21 -15.01 -7.22
CA ASP A 64 -3.41 -14.42 -6.14
C ASP A 64 -4.24 -13.41 -5.33
N LEU A 65 -4.99 -12.56 -6.03
CA LEU A 65 -5.88 -11.59 -5.40
C LEU A 65 -7.01 -12.24 -4.59
N LEU A 66 -7.54 -13.37 -5.05
CA LEU A 66 -8.61 -14.11 -4.35
C LEU A 66 -8.16 -14.53 -2.95
N TYR A 67 -6.93 -14.98 -2.81
CA TYR A 67 -6.38 -15.47 -1.54
C TYR A 67 -5.73 -14.37 -0.68
N THR A 68 -5.65 -13.15 -1.18
CA THR A 68 -5.12 -12.01 -0.41
C THR A 68 -6.17 -11.52 0.59
N GLN A 69 -5.76 -11.30 1.84
CA GLN A 69 -6.61 -10.72 2.89
C GLN A 69 -6.43 -9.20 2.91
N SER A 70 -7.51 -8.47 2.68
CA SER A 70 -7.53 -7.01 2.68
C SER A 70 -8.96 -6.49 2.85
N ASP A 71 -9.11 -5.23 3.24
CA ASP A 71 -10.44 -4.60 3.34
C ASP A 71 -11.08 -4.43 1.96
N LYS A 72 -10.28 -4.10 0.94
CA LYS A 72 -10.72 -4.00 -0.45
C LYS A 72 -9.76 -4.74 -1.38
N LYS A 73 -10.31 -5.23 -2.49
CA LYS A 73 -9.56 -5.88 -3.57
C LYS A 73 -9.95 -5.28 -4.92
N ILE A 74 -8.95 -5.00 -5.75
CA ILE A 74 -9.16 -4.49 -7.11
C ILE A 74 -8.37 -5.35 -8.09
N LEU A 75 -9.08 -6.05 -8.98
CA LEU A 75 -8.49 -6.71 -10.13
C LEU A 75 -8.34 -5.68 -11.24
N ILE A 76 -7.11 -5.29 -11.56
CA ILE A 76 -6.80 -4.34 -12.62
C ILE A 76 -6.50 -5.05 -13.95
N GLY A 77 -6.75 -4.35 -15.05
CA GLY A 77 -6.40 -4.84 -16.38
C GLY A 77 -7.18 -6.10 -16.81
N LYS A 78 -8.48 -6.13 -16.55
CA LYS A 78 -9.34 -7.29 -16.86
C LYS A 78 -9.31 -7.66 -18.34
N GLU A 79 -9.27 -6.68 -19.23
CA GLU A 79 -9.20 -6.90 -20.68
C GLU A 79 -7.76 -7.22 -21.10
N VAL A 80 -6.79 -6.48 -20.58
CA VAL A 80 -5.38 -6.57 -20.96
C VAL A 80 -4.74 -7.89 -20.51
N THR A 81 -5.02 -8.34 -19.30
CA THR A 81 -4.38 -9.54 -18.71
C THR A 81 -5.31 -10.74 -18.56
N ARG A 82 -6.62 -10.54 -18.65
CA ARG A 82 -7.66 -11.57 -18.43
C ARG A 82 -7.54 -12.30 -17.09
N GLY A 83 -7.00 -11.60 -16.07
CA GLY A 83 -6.78 -12.17 -14.75
C GLY A 83 -5.60 -13.15 -14.63
N LEU A 84 -4.73 -13.21 -15.63
CA LEU A 84 -3.59 -14.15 -15.68
C LEU A 84 -2.27 -13.53 -15.20
N GLY A 85 -2.33 -12.30 -14.68
CA GLY A 85 -1.13 -11.59 -14.25
C GLY A 85 -0.43 -10.85 -15.41
N ALA A 86 0.57 -10.03 -15.05
CA ALA A 86 1.38 -9.28 -16.01
C ALA A 86 2.74 -9.95 -16.33
N GLY A 87 3.01 -11.09 -15.71
CA GLY A 87 4.31 -11.75 -15.82
C GLY A 87 5.44 -10.81 -15.37
N SER A 88 6.56 -10.83 -16.08
CA SER A 88 7.70 -9.92 -15.84
C SER A 88 7.68 -8.71 -16.77
N ASN A 89 6.50 -8.23 -17.16
CA ASN A 89 6.32 -7.09 -18.08
C ASN A 89 5.71 -5.87 -17.37
N PRO A 90 6.53 -4.88 -16.95
CA PRO A 90 6.02 -3.67 -16.31
C PRO A 90 5.11 -2.83 -17.20
N SER A 91 5.30 -2.84 -18.52
CA SER A 91 4.43 -2.09 -19.42
C SER A 91 3.00 -2.60 -19.40
N LEU A 92 2.83 -3.93 -19.27
CA LEU A 92 1.52 -4.55 -19.12
C LEU A 92 0.87 -4.21 -17.77
N GLY A 93 1.69 -4.12 -16.69
CA GLY A 93 1.22 -3.66 -15.38
C GLY A 93 0.79 -2.20 -15.38
N GLU A 94 1.50 -1.33 -16.10
CA GLU A 94 1.13 0.08 -16.31
C GLU A 94 -0.19 0.20 -17.07
N GLU A 95 -0.30 -0.51 -18.20
CA GLU A 95 -1.52 -0.53 -19.02
C GLU A 95 -2.74 -1.02 -18.24
N ALA A 96 -2.56 -2.07 -17.44
CA ALA A 96 -3.60 -2.59 -16.56
C ALA A 96 -4.08 -1.57 -15.52
N ALA A 97 -3.15 -0.79 -14.93
CA ALA A 97 -3.50 0.26 -14.00
C ALA A 97 -4.24 1.42 -14.68
N ARG A 98 -3.84 1.80 -15.89
CA ARG A 98 -4.53 2.84 -16.65
C ARG A 98 -5.92 2.40 -17.10
N GLU A 99 -6.11 1.14 -17.51
CA GLU A 99 -7.43 0.57 -17.81
C GLU A 99 -8.38 0.70 -16.63
N SER A 100 -7.87 0.46 -15.42
CA SER A 100 -8.65 0.44 -14.18
C SER A 100 -8.55 1.74 -13.35
N GLU A 101 -8.12 2.84 -13.95
CA GLU A 101 -7.90 4.13 -13.28
C GLU A 101 -9.13 4.61 -12.50
N HIS A 102 -10.31 4.40 -13.04
CA HIS A 102 -11.56 4.79 -12.41
C HIS A 102 -11.82 4.03 -11.10
N GLU A 103 -11.58 2.71 -11.09
CA GLU A 103 -11.75 1.86 -9.91
C GLU A 103 -10.73 2.24 -8.83
N ILE A 104 -9.48 2.46 -9.23
CA ILE A 104 -8.39 2.89 -8.32
C ILE A 104 -8.72 4.27 -7.71
N LYS A 105 -9.12 5.21 -8.53
CA LYS A 105 -9.50 6.57 -8.10
C LYS A 105 -10.64 6.52 -7.08
N LYS A 106 -11.67 5.72 -7.33
CA LYS A 106 -12.80 5.55 -6.42
C LYS A 106 -12.38 4.98 -5.06
N ALA A 107 -11.42 4.04 -5.05
CA ALA A 107 -10.91 3.45 -3.82
C ALA A 107 -10.05 4.41 -2.99
N ILE A 108 -9.35 5.34 -3.63
CA ILE A 108 -8.47 6.33 -2.98
C ILE A 108 -9.23 7.57 -2.55
N GLN A 109 -10.33 7.90 -3.23
CA GLN A 109 -11.08 9.14 -3.00
C GLN A 109 -11.46 9.31 -1.53
N GLY A 110 -11.21 10.52 -0.98
CA GLY A 110 -11.45 10.85 0.42
C GLY A 110 -10.33 10.49 1.39
N ALA A 111 -9.23 9.91 0.90
CA ALA A 111 -8.05 9.66 1.72
C ALA A 111 -7.21 10.94 1.88
N ASP A 112 -6.64 11.12 3.07
CA ASP A 112 -5.67 12.17 3.37
C ASP A 112 -4.24 11.71 3.07
N MET A 113 -3.96 10.44 3.33
CA MET A 113 -2.65 9.82 3.13
C MET A 113 -2.79 8.46 2.45
N VAL A 114 -1.92 8.18 1.51
CA VAL A 114 -1.84 6.90 0.79
C VAL A 114 -0.42 6.35 0.86
N PHE A 115 -0.31 5.15 1.40
CA PHE A 115 0.90 4.34 1.30
C PHE A 115 0.74 3.38 0.13
N VAL A 116 1.72 3.35 -0.77
CA VAL A 116 1.78 2.39 -1.87
C VAL A 116 2.98 1.48 -1.69
N THR A 117 2.78 0.18 -1.80
CA THR A 117 3.84 -0.81 -1.61
C THR A 117 3.84 -1.87 -2.71
N CYS A 118 5.04 -2.27 -3.13
CA CYS A 118 5.26 -3.40 -4.01
C CYS A 118 6.69 -3.94 -3.88
N GLY A 119 6.90 -5.15 -4.37
CA GLY A 119 8.22 -5.64 -4.73
C GLY A 119 8.53 -5.23 -6.18
N LEU A 120 9.55 -4.39 -6.36
CA LEU A 120 9.99 -3.99 -7.69
C LEU A 120 10.70 -5.14 -8.43
N GLY A 121 10.59 -5.16 -9.73
CA GLY A 121 11.23 -6.13 -10.62
C GLY A 121 10.26 -7.06 -11.36
N GLY A 122 9.04 -7.25 -10.84
CA GLY A 122 7.97 -7.97 -11.53
C GLY A 122 7.21 -7.07 -12.53
N GLY A 123 6.11 -7.58 -13.06
CA GLY A 123 5.28 -6.84 -14.01
C GLY A 123 4.26 -5.93 -13.33
N THR A 124 3.36 -6.51 -12.54
CA THR A 124 2.20 -5.80 -11.98
C THR A 124 2.61 -4.67 -11.04
N GLY A 125 3.37 -4.97 -9.98
CA GLY A 125 3.75 -3.97 -8.99
C GLY A 125 4.62 -2.87 -9.58
N THR A 126 5.64 -3.24 -10.34
CA THR A 126 6.59 -2.31 -10.97
C THR A 126 5.88 -1.33 -11.92
N GLY A 127 4.91 -1.82 -12.70
CA GLY A 127 4.20 -0.98 -13.68
C GLY A 127 3.04 -0.19 -13.07
N SER A 128 2.28 -0.78 -12.17
CA SER A 128 1.05 -0.18 -11.65
C SER A 128 1.27 0.84 -10.52
N VAL A 129 2.27 0.61 -9.65
CA VAL A 129 2.45 1.45 -8.45
C VAL A 129 2.76 2.92 -8.79
N PRO A 130 3.57 3.27 -9.79
CA PRO A 130 3.73 4.67 -10.21
C PRO A 130 2.41 5.32 -10.64
N ILE A 131 1.52 4.59 -11.34
CA ILE A 131 0.21 5.09 -11.76
C ILE A 131 -0.72 5.29 -10.57
N ILE A 132 -0.75 4.34 -9.63
CA ILE A 132 -1.53 4.44 -8.40
C ILE A 132 -1.09 5.66 -7.59
N ALA A 133 0.22 5.88 -7.44
CA ALA A 133 0.79 7.03 -6.76
C ALA A 133 0.42 8.35 -7.47
N GLU A 134 0.47 8.38 -8.78
CA GLU A 134 0.08 9.54 -9.59
C GLU A 134 -1.41 9.90 -9.39
N ILE A 135 -2.28 8.89 -9.34
CA ILE A 135 -3.71 9.09 -9.04
C ILE A 135 -3.91 9.66 -7.63
N ALA A 136 -3.21 9.10 -6.63
CA ALA A 136 -3.28 9.59 -5.26
C ALA A 136 -2.84 11.06 -5.13
N LYS A 137 -1.74 11.43 -5.78
CA LYS A 137 -1.26 12.82 -5.81
C LYS A 137 -2.25 13.77 -6.49
N LYS A 138 -2.83 13.36 -7.61
CA LYS A 138 -3.87 14.16 -8.32
C LYS A 138 -5.10 14.38 -7.45
N LEU A 139 -5.42 13.47 -6.55
CA LEU A 139 -6.51 13.59 -5.57
C LEU A 139 -6.14 14.44 -4.33
N GLY A 140 -4.90 14.94 -4.25
CA GLY A 140 -4.41 15.75 -3.14
C GLY A 140 -3.97 14.96 -1.91
N CYS A 141 -3.80 13.64 -2.02
CA CYS A 141 -3.32 12.81 -0.93
C CYS A 141 -1.81 12.97 -0.73
N LEU A 142 -1.36 12.98 0.54
CA LEU A 142 0.05 12.76 0.85
C LEU A 142 0.40 11.31 0.48
N THR A 143 1.32 11.12 -0.46
CA THR A 143 1.62 9.83 -1.06
C THR A 143 3.03 9.37 -0.70
N VAL A 144 3.10 8.22 -0.03
CA VAL A 144 4.35 7.59 0.44
C VAL A 144 4.53 6.24 -0.26
N GLY A 145 5.64 6.07 -0.95
CA GLY A 145 6.03 4.80 -1.54
C GLY A 145 6.95 4.00 -0.60
N ILE A 146 6.67 2.72 -0.42
CA ILE A 146 7.54 1.79 0.32
C ILE A 146 7.73 0.57 -0.56
N VAL A 147 8.94 0.38 -1.09
CA VAL A 147 9.21 -0.65 -2.07
C VAL A 147 10.45 -1.45 -1.73
N THR A 148 10.49 -2.70 -2.17
CA THR A 148 11.66 -3.56 -2.06
C THR A 148 12.33 -3.70 -3.42
N LEU A 149 13.67 -3.74 -3.43
CA LEU A 149 14.46 -4.12 -4.59
C LEU A 149 14.69 -5.63 -4.61
N PRO A 150 14.76 -6.27 -5.80
CA PRO A 150 15.00 -7.68 -5.91
C PRO A 150 16.39 -8.06 -5.39
N PHE A 151 16.56 -9.33 -4.97
CA PHE A 151 17.86 -9.90 -4.68
C PHE A 151 18.71 -9.96 -5.96
N ALA A 152 20.04 -9.83 -5.82
CA ALA A 152 20.96 -9.95 -6.96
C ALA A 152 20.82 -11.28 -7.71
N MET A 153 20.50 -12.37 -6.98
CA MET A 153 20.29 -13.68 -7.55
C MET A 153 18.99 -13.85 -8.37
N GLU A 154 18.04 -12.91 -8.28
CA GLU A 154 16.78 -12.99 -9.03
C GLU A 154 16.93 -12.70 -10.53
N GLY A 155 18.09 -12.23 -10.93
CA GLY A 155 18.48 -12.03 -12.31
C GLY A 155 18.43 -10.59 -12.79
N GLN A 156 19.25 -10.30 -13.79
CA GLN A 156 19.51 -8.96 -14.30
C GLN A 156 18.21 -8.28 -14.83
N ARG A 157 17.34 -9.02 -15.50
CA ARG A 157 16.09 -8.47 -16.03
C ARG A 157 15.17 -7.92 -14.96
N ARG A 158 15.08 -8.62 -13.82
CA ARG A 158 14.27 -8.14 -12.69
C ARG A 158 14.87 -6.88 -12.08
N TYR A 159 16.18 -6.82 -11.99
CA TYR A 159 16.88 -5.63 -11.51
C TYR A 159 16.68 -4.43 -12.42
N GLU A 160 16.81 -4.60 -13.74
CA GLU A 160 16.56 -3.55 -14.74
C GLU A 160 15.12 -3.03 -14.66
N ASN A 161 14.13 -3.93 -14.60
CA ASN A 161 12.74 -3.57 -14.39
C ASN A 161 12.54 -2.77 -13.09
N ALA A 162 13.21 -3.20 -12.01
CA ALA A 162 13.12 -2.53 -10.72
C ALA A 162 13.64 -1.10 -10.76
N ILE A 163 14.77 -0.85 -11.41
CA ILE A 163 15.36 0.50 -11.54
C ILE A 163 14.44 1.40 -12.36
N LEU A 164 13.91 0.94 -13.47
CA LEU A 164 12.96 1.71 -14.28
C LEU A 164 11.67 2.04 -13.52
N GLY A 165 11.15 1.08 -12.74
CA GLY A 165 9.98 1.30 -11.90
C GLY A 165 10.27 2.28 -10.76
N LEU A 166 11.46 2.21 -10.17
CA LEU A 166 11.90 3.10 -9.10
C LEU A 166 11.97 4.55 -9.57
N GLU A 167 12.56 4.81 -10.74
CA GLU A 167 12.65 6.15 -11.33
C GLU A 167 11.25 6.76 -11.57
N LYS A 168 10.33 5.98 -12.12
CA LYS A 168 8.94 6.42 -12.33
C LYS A 168 8.23 6.71 -11.01
N LEU A 169 8.43 5.85 -10.01
CA LEU A 169 7.79 5.99 -8.71
C LEU A 169 8.32 7.21 -7.94
N GLU A 170 9.63 7.45 -7.98
CA GLU A 170 10.26 8.62 -7.35
C GLU A 170 9.63 9.93 -7.83
N ALA A 171 9.33 10.03 -9.11
CA ALA A 171 8.65 11.20 -9.69
C ALA A 171 7.18 11.33 -9.28
N SER A 172 6.56 10.25 -8.77
CA SER A 172 5.12 10.14 -8.52
C SER A 172 4.74 10.16 -7.04
N VAL A 173 5.70 10.16 -6.12
CA VAL A 173 5.45 10.16 -4.66
C VAL A 173 6.00 11.41 -3.99
N ASP A 174 5.52 11.71 -2.78
CA ASP A 174 6.06 12.77 -1.93
C ASP A 174 7.26 12.28 -1.13
N THR A 175 7.23 11.03 -0.70
CA THR A 175 8.31 10.35 0.03
C THR A 175 8.45 8.93 -0.49
N LEU A 176 9.69 8.48 -0.67
CA LEU A 176 10.02 7.13 -1.12
C LEU A 176 10.97 6.45 -0.13
N ILE A 177 10.56 5.28 0.33
CA ILE A 177 11.38 4.40 1.16
C ILE A 177 11.71 3.15 0.33
N VAL A 178 13.01 2.91 0.12
CA VAL A 178 13.51 1.76 -0.65
C VAL A 178 14.21 0.79 0.28
N ILE A 179 13.77 -0.46 0.28
CA ILE A 179 14.34 -1.53 1.09
C ILE A 179 15.04 -2.52 0.16
N PRO A 180 16.38 -2.58 0.14
CA PRO A 180 17.11 -3.60 -0.61
C PRO A 180 16.94 -4.96 0.06
N ASN A 181 16.44 -5.97 -0.69
CA ASN A 181 16.25 -7.31 -0.15
C ASN A 181 17.56 -7.98 0.27
N ASP A 182 18.66 -7.70 -0.41
CA ASP A 182 19.99 -8.23 -0.05
C ASP A 182 20.40 -7.85 1.39
N LYS A 183 20.03 -6.65 1.84
CA LYS A 183 20.27 -6.22 3.24
C LYS A 183 19.44 -6.98 4.27
N LEU A 184 18.30 -7.53 3.90
CA LEU A 184 17.51 -8.38 4.78
C LEU A 184 18.18 -9.73 5.03
N LEU A 185 18.91 -10.27 4.04
CA LEU A 185 19.69 -11.49 4.20
C LEU A 185 20.90 -11.29 5.12
N GLU A 186 21.58 -10.14 5.03
CA GLU A 186 22.68 -9.79 5.93
C GLU A 186 22.21 -9.73 7.39
N LEU A 187 21.05 -9.09 7.63
CA LEU A 187 20.47 -9.00 8.97
C LEU A 187 19.96 -10.35 9.50
N ALA A 188 19.48 -11.24 8.62
CA ALA A 188 18.99 -12.55 9.01
C ALA A 188 20.13 -13.54 9.31
N SER A 189 21.32 -13.34 8.76
CA SER A 189 22.50 -14.17 9.04
C SER A 189 23.07 -13.96 10.45
N ASP A 190 22.72 -12.85 11.09
CA ASP A 190 23.17 -12.50 12.45
C ASP A 190 22.15 -12.89 13.55
N LEU A 191 21.04 -13.54 13.16
CA LEU A 191 20.07 -14.08 14.12
C LEU A 191 20.46 -15.54 14.50
N PRO A 192 20.51 -15.87 15.82
CA PRO A 192 20.86 -17.20 16.30
C PRO A 192 19.86 -18.28 15.91
#